data_9be66fb2f55b41a9dcfaaae6b4f0b7c6
#
_entry.id   9be66fb2f55b41a9dcfaaae6b4f0b7c6
#
_cell.length_a   1.000
_cell.length_b   1.000
_cell.length_c   1.000
_cell.angle_alpha   90.00
_cell.angle_beta   90.00
_cell.angle_gamma   90.00
#
_symmetry.space_group_name_H-M   'P 1'
#
loop_
_entity.id
_entity.type
_entity.pdbx_description
1 polymer ?
#
loop_
_entity_poly.entity_id
_entity_poly.type
_entity_poly.pdbx_seq_one_letter_code
_entity_poly.pdbx_strand_id
1 'polypeptide(L)'
;DVGKIRRRHVPRFRRKIGMVFQDYKLILDRTVFENIALPLHIEGVSKKHIKDKVYDIGEKVGLKKRINNYPSQLSGGEKQRVSIARALVKEPLVILADEPTGNLDPNVSDEILDLLEIATDSGAAVLMSTHNFPLVQPRKKRFIELNEGRLVTQ
;
A
#
# COMPACT_ATOMS: atom_id res chain seq x y z
N ASP A 1 4.30 17.97 -12.55
CA ASP A 1 4.93 17.23 -13.65
C ASP A 1 6.15 16.47 -13.10
N VAL A 2 6.02 15.14 -12.99
CA VAL A 2 7.03 14.24 -12.42
C VAL A 2 8.31 14.19 -13.31
N GLY A 3 8.16 14.36 -14.62
CA GLY A 3 9.26 14.36 -15.59
C GLY A 3 10.25 15.54 -15.40
N LYS A 4 9.83 16.61 -14.73
CA LYS A 4 10.66 17.78 -14.46
C LYS A 4 11.40 17.73 -13.12
N ILE A 5 11.25 16.65 -12.34
CA ILE A 5 11.93 16.52 -11.06
C ILE A 5 13.42 16.28 -11.28
N ARG A 6 14.26 17.19 -10.78
CA ARG A 6 15.72 17.02 -10.84
C ARG A 6 16.14 15.76 -10.09
N ARG A 7 17.09 14.97 -10.62
CA ARG A 7 17.54 13.68 -10.06
C ARG A 7 17.84 13.72 -8.56
N ARG A 8 18.44 14.79 -8.05
CA ARG A 8 18.74 14.98 -6.62
C ARG A 8 17.48 15.03 -5.72
N HIS A 9 16.32 15.39 -6.26
CA HIS A 9 15.05 15.48 -5.52
C HIS A 9 14.19 14.22 -5.60
N VAL A 10 14.53 13.29 -6.50
CA VAL A 10 13.78 12.03 -6.69
C VAL A 10 13.69 11.21 -5.38
N PRO A 11 14.73 11.04 -4.56
CA PRO A 11 14.61 10.31 -3.30
C PRO A 11 13.61 10.95 -2.33
N ARG A 12 13.61 12.28 -2.22
CA ARG A 12 12.65 13.02 -1.39
C ARG A 12 11.21 12.87 -1.89
N PHE A 13 11.03 12.87 -3.22
CA PHE A 13 9.73 12.65 -3.84
C PHE A 13 9.22 11.23 -3.58
N ARG A 14 10.06 10.19 -3.76
CA ARG A 14 9.70 8.78 -3.51
C ARG A 14 9.28 8.52 -2.07
N ARG A 15 9.83 9.23 -1.10
CA ARG A 15 9.42 9.11 0.31
C ARG A 15 7.95 9.49 0.53
N LYS A 16 7.39 10.37 -0.31
CA LYS A 16 6.00 10.83 -0.24
C LYS A 16 5.01 9.91 -0.96
N ILE A 17 5.48 8.85 -1.60
CA ILE A 17 4.65 7.93 -2.38
C ILE A 17 4.68 6.56 -1.70
N GLY A 18 3.51 6.02 -1.34
CA GLY A 18 3.32 4.62 -0.99
C GLY A 18 3.14 3.79 -2.25
N MET A 19 3.70 2.57 -2.28
CA MET A 19 3.50 1.62 -3.38
C MET A 19 2.92 0.33 -2.83
N VAL A 20 1.85 -0.14 -3.47
CA VAL A 20 1.21 -1.44 -3.21
C VAL A 20 1.20 -2.22 -4.51
N PHE A 21 1.73 -3.45 -4.50
CA PHE A 21 1.89 -4.28 -5.69
C PHE A 21 1.00 -5.51 -5.61
N GLN A 22 0.59 -6.04 -6.76
CA GLN A 22 -0.17 -7.27 -6.88
C GLN A 22 0.54 -8.49 -6.26
N ASP A 23 1.86 -8.59 -6.41
CA ASP A 23 2.71 -9.66 -5.88
C ASP A 23 3.37 -9.31 -4.53
N TYR A 24 2.80 -8.33 -3.81
CA TYR A 24 3.17 -7.88 -2.47
C TYR A 24 4.58 -7.29 -2.34
N LYS A 25 5.57 -7.77 -3.10
CA LYS A 25 7.00 -7.39 -3.04
C LYS A 25 7.54 -7.34 -1.61
N LEU A 26 7.21 -8.37 -0.81
CA LEU A 26 7.74 -8.51 0.54
C LEU A 26 9.16 -9.07 0.53
N ILE A 27 9.97 -8.65 1.49
CA ILE A 27 11.29 -9.21 1.74
C ILE A 27 11.11 -10.49 2.54
N LEU A 28 11.39 -11.64 1.92
CA LEU A 28 11.00 -12.95 2.41
C LEU A 28 11.77 -13.41 3.66
N ASP A 29 13.02 -12.95 3.83
CA ASP A 29 13.89 -13.22 4.97
C ASP A 29 13.73 -12.20 6.12
N ARG A 30 12.70 -11.36 6.04
CA ARG A 30 12.35 -10.37 7.04
C ARG A 30 10.97 -10.64 7.60
N THR A 31 10.79 -10.38 8.89
CA THR A 31 9.49 -10.46 9.56
C THR A 31 8.51 -9.41 9.02
N VAL A 32 7.23 -9.54 9.39
CA VAL A 32 6.19 -8.51 9.14
C VAL A 32 6.65 -7.16 9.70
N PHE A 33 7.14 -7.15 10.96
CA PHE A 33 7.66 -5.94 11.59
C PHE A 33 8.73 -5.27 10.73
N GLU A 34 9.73 -6.03 10.31
CA GLU A 34 10.87 -5.49 9.54
C GLU A 34 10.46 -5.02 8.14
N ASN A 35 9.51 -5.71 7.49
CA ASN A 35 8.94 -5.28 6.22
C ASN A 35 8.24 -3.92 6.35
N ILE A 36 7.41 -3.75 7.39
CA ILE A 36 6.69 -2.50 7.64
C ILE A 36 7.66 -1.39 8.08
N ALA A 37 8.66 -1.71 8.89
CA ALA A 37 9.64 -0.75 9.40
C ALA A 37 10.58 -0.19 8.35
N LEU A 38 10.79 -0.89 7.24
CA LEU A 38 11.81 -0.56 6.22
C LEU A 38 11.75 0.89 5.73
N PRO A 39 10.59 1.46 5.34
CA PRO A 39 10.53 2.86 4.92
C PRO A 39 10.98 3.85 6.00
N LEU A 40 10.64 3.57 7.26
CA LEU A 40 11.01 4.43 8.40
C LEU A 40 12.52 4.39 8.68
N HIS A 41 13.16 3.23 8.51
CA HIS A 41 14.62 3.11 8.59
C HIS A 41 15.31 3.95 7.50
N ILE A 42 14.79 3.93 6.27
CA ILE A 42 15.31 4.73 5.15
C ILE A 42 15.16 6.24 5.42
N GLU A 43 14.13 6.63 6.18
CA GLU A 43 13.89 8.02 6.58
C GLU A 43 14.69 8.45 7.80
N GLY A 44 15.42 7.53 8.46
CA GLY A 44 16.23 7.82 9.63
C GLY A 44 15.42 8.02 10.92
N VAL A 45 14.21 7.46 10.99
CA VAL A 45 13.36 7.54 12.19
C VAL A 45 14.00 6.74 13.34
N SER A 46 13.91 7.23 14.57
CA SER A 46 14.49 6.57 15.74
C SER A 46 13.82 5.21 16.02
N LYS A 47 14.59 4.24 16.54
CA LYS A 47 14.10 2.88 16.83
C LYS A 47 12.82 2.85 17.69
N LYS A 48 12.73 3.75 18.67
CA LYS A 48 11.54 3.86 19.54
C LYS A 48 10.31 4.23 18.71
N HIS A 49 10.39 5.31 17.93
CA HIS A 49 9.26 5.76 17.09
C HIS A 49 8.91 4.74 15.99
N ILE A 50 9.90 4.01 15.43
CA ILE A 50 9.64 2.92 14.48
C ILE A 50 8.77 1.86 15.14
N LYS A 51 9.12 1.43 16.36
CA LYS A 51 8.36 0.42 17.10
C LYS A 51 6.91 0.87 17.28
N ASP A 52 6.70 2.06 17.79
CA ASP A 52 5.36 2.60 18.06
C ASP A 52 4.53 2.67 16.76
N LYS A 53 5.06 3.25 15.67
CA LYS A 53 4.38 3.37 14.38
C LYS A 53 4.05 2.01 13.76
N VAL A 54 4.97 1.03 13.83
CA VAL A 54 4.76 -0.30 13.25
C VAL A 54 3.67 -1.07 13.99
N TYR A 55 3.63 -0.99 15.31
CA TYR A 55 2.57 -1.64 16.09
C TYR A 55 1.21 -0.97 15.86
N ASP A 56 1.17 0.37 15.79
CA ASP A 56 -0.07 1.12 15.52
C ASP A 56 -0.65 0.75 14.14
N ILE A 57 0.18 0.82 13.08
CA ILE A 57 -0.30 0.46 11.74
C ILE A 57 -0.62 -1.04 11.63
N GLY A 58 0.17 -1.90 12.28
CA GLY A 58 -0.07 -3.35 12.33
C GLY A 58 -1.42 -3.69 12.97
N GLU A 59 -1.84 -2.96 13.98
CA GLU A 59 -3.17 -3.10 14.59
C GLU A 59 -4.27 -2.62 13.63
N LYS A 60 -4.11 -1.45 13.01
CA LYS A 60 -5.06 -0.88 12.04
C LYS A 60 -5.33 -1.79 10.85
N VAL A 61 -4.32 -2.52 10.35
CA VAL A 61 -4.49 -3.45 9.24
C VAL A 61 -4.78 -4.89 9.69
N GLY A 62 -5.00 -5.14 10.98
CA GLY A 62 -5.34 -6.47 11.51
C GLY A 62 -4.18 -7.47 11.61
N LEU A 63 -2.94 -7.00 11.65
CA LEU A 63 -1.72 -7.85 11.69
C LEU A 63 -1.07 -7.94 13.07
N LYS A 64 -1.69 -7.43 14.14
CA LYS A 64 -1.11 -7.39 15.50
C LYS A 64 -0.54 -8.74 15.95
N LYS A 65 -1.27 -9.83 15.70
CA LYS A 65 -0.85 -11.19 16.06
C LYS A 65 0.20 -11.80 15.12
N ARG A 66 0.45 -11.18 13.97
CA ARG A 66 1.36 -11.65 12.92
C ARG A 66 2.66 -10.88 12.83
N ILE A 67 2.85 -9.88 13.69
CA ILE A 67 3.94 -8.90 13.57
C ILE A 67 5.34 -9.53 13.54
N ASN A 68 5.53 -10.67 14.20
CA ASN A 68 6.78 -11.40 14.25
C ASN A 68 6.88 -12.57 13.24
N ASN A 69 5.82 -12.80 12.45
CA ASN A 69 5.81 -13.87 11.45
C ASN A 69 6.63 -13.46 10.22
N TYR A 70 7.10 -14.47 9.48
CA TYR A 70 7.71 -14.30 8.16
C TYR A 70 6.64 -14.36 7.06
N PRO A 71 6.88 -13.76 5.87
CA PRO A 71 5.94 -13.82 4.76
C PRO A 71 5.51 -15.24 4.35
N SER A 72 6.37 -16.24 4.50
CA SER A 72 6.05 -17.64 4.21
C SER A 72 4.95 -18.23 5.11
N GLN A 73 4.69 -17.62 6.26
CA GLN A 73 3.70 -18.04 7.25
C GLN A 73 2.35 -17.31 7.10
N LEU A 74 2.21 -16.47 6.07
CA LEU A 74 1.05 -15.61 5.85
C LEU A 74 0.20 -16.08 4.68
N SER A 75 -1.13 -15.91 4.79
CA SER A 75 -2.05 -15.99 3.66
C SER A 75 -1.80 -14.89 2.64
N GLY A 76 -2.40 -14.98 1.44
CA GLY A 76 -2.33 -13.95 0.41
C GLY A 76 -2.86 -12.59 0.91
N GLY A 77 -4.02 -12.60 1.56
CA GLY A 77 -4.61 -11.40 2.16
C GLY A 77 -3.75 -10.79 3.27
N GLU A 78 -3.16 -11.61 4.15
CA GLU A 78 -2.22 -11.13 5.17
C GLU A 78 -0.95 -10.50 4.55
N LYS A 79 -0.40 -11.09 3.48
CA LYS A 79 0.72 -10.52 2.71
C LYS A 79 0.36 -9.16 2.12
N GLN A 80 -0.83 -9.04 1.56
CA GLN A 80 -1.30 -7.77 1.01
C GLN A 80 -1.49 -6.70 2.09
N ARG A 81 -2.03 -7.07 3.25
CA ARG A 81 -2.11 -6.17 4.41
C ARG A 81 -0.73 -5.69 4.87
N VAL A 82 0.31 -6.55 4.83
CA VAL A 82 1.71 -6.12 5.11
C VAL A 82 2.20 -5.11 4.07
N SER A 83 1.93 -5.35 2.78
CA SER A 83 2.29 -4.43 1.69
C SER A 83 1.64 -3.05 1.87
N ILE A 84 0.35 -3.03 2.23
CA ILE A 84 -0.40 -1.80 2.52
C ILE A 84 0.16 -1.11 3.77
N ALA A 85 0.36 -1.84 4.87
CA ALA A 85 0.94 -1.27 6.10
C ALA A 85 2.31 -0.64 5.84
N ARG A 86 3.17 -1.29 5.05
CA ARG A 86 4.45 -0.75 4.62
C ARG A 86 4.32 0.54 3.79
N ALA A 87 3.30 0.65 2.96
CA ALA A 87 3.02 1.86 2.21
C ALA A 87 2.52 3.00 3.11
N LEU A 88 1.67 2.69 4.10
CA LEU A 88 1.00 3.65 4.98
C LEU A 88 1.87 4.17 6.12
N VAL A 89 2.80 3.36 6.66
CA VAL A 89 3.54 3.64 7.91
C VAL A 89 4.30 4.97 7.90
N LYS A 90 4.64 5.48 6.72
CA LYS A 90 5.34 6.76 6.52
C LYS A 90 4.40 7.92 6.20
N GLU A 91 3.08 7.74 6.32
CA GLU A 91 2.07 8.76 6.05
C GLU A 91 2.25 9.43 4.67
N PRO A 92 2.14 8.66 3.57
CA PRO A 92 2.42 9.15 2.24
C PRO A 92 1.36 10.18 1.79
N LEU A 93 1.72 11.09 0.87
CA LEU A 93 0.77 11.98 0.22
C LEU A 93 -0.06 11.27 -0.86
N VAL A 94 0.54 10.23 -1.49
CA VAL A 94 -0.09 9.47 -2.58
C VAL A 94 0.23 8.00 -2.40
N ILE A 95 -0.76 7.14 -2.60
CA ILE A 95 -0.59 5.70 -2.73
C ILE A 95 -0.86 5.31 -4.18
N LEU A 96 0.08 4.57 -4.76
CA LEU A 96 -0.09 3.93 -6.06
C LEU A 96 -0.28 2.44 -5.79
N ALA A 97 -1.46 1.91 -6.13
CA ALA A 97 -1.81 0.51 -5.94
C ALA A 97 -2.00 -0.15 -7.30
N ASP A 98 -1.14 -1.13 -7.61
CA ASP A 98 -1.17 -1.86 -8.85
C ASP A 98 -1.81 -3.23 -8.63
N GLU A 99 -3.05 -3.41 -9.14
CA GLU A 99 -3.87 -4.62 -8.98
C GLU A 99 -3.87 -5.18 -7.54
N PRO A 100 -4.19 -4.38 -6.52
CA PRO A 100 -3.98 -4.78 -5.12
C PRO A 100 -4.86 -5.95 -4.67
N THR A 101 -5.86 -6.33 -5.45
CA THR A 101 -6.80 -7.44 -5.19
C THR A 101 -6.68 -8.59 -6.18
N GLY A 102 -5.78 -8.51 -7.16
CA GLY A 102 -5.73 -9.42 -8.30
C GLY A 102 -5.46 -10.91 -7.97
N ASN A 103 -4.88 -11.19 -6.80
CA ASN A 103 -4.56 -12.55 -6.35
C ASN A 103 -5.38 -13.00 -5.12
N LEU A 104 -6.51 -12.34 -4.85
CA LEU A 104 -7.30 -12.53 -3.63
C LEU A 104 -8.74 -12.96 -3.98
N ASP A 105 -9.37 -13.67 -3.05
CA ASP A 105 -10.79 -13.96 -3.14
C ASP A 105 -11.65 -12.69 -2.93
N PRO A 106 -12.92 -12.69 -3.37
CA PRO A 106 -13.77 -11.49 -3.32
C PRO A 106 -13.94 -10.87 -1.93
N ASN A 107 -14.12 -11.70 -0.88
CA ASN A 107 -14.33 -11.19 0.47
C ASN A 107 -13.07 -10.47 1.01
N VAL A 108 -11.89 -11.10 0.83
CA VAL A 108 -10.62 -10.50 1.21
C VAL A 108 -10.32 -9.26 0.36
N SER A 109 -10.74 -9.27 -0.92
CA SER A 109 -10.58 -8.11 -1.80
C SER A 109 -11.32 -6.88 -1.29
N ASP A 110 -12.55 -7.04 -0.81
CA ASP A 110 -13.30 -5.94 -0.20
C ASP A 110 -12.61 -5.38 1.04
N GLU A 111 -12.10 -6.25 1.92
CA GLU A 111 -11.34 -5.82 3.10
C GLU A 111 -10.06 -5.05 2.73
N ILE A 112 -9.39 -5.43 1.64
CA ILE A 112 -8.21 -4.72 1.13
C ILE A 112 -8.57 -3.33 0.59
N LEU A 113 -9.71 -3.22 -0.10
CA LEU A 113 -10.20 -1.92 -0.57
C LEU A 113 -10.58 -1.00 0.61
N ASP A 114 -11.19 -1.53 1.67
CA ASP A 114 -11.49 -0.77 2.90
C ASP A 114 -10.22 -0.20 3.54
N LEU A 115 -9.13 -0.99 3.57
CA LEU A 115 -7.84 -0.50 4.06
C LEU A 115 -7.26 0.63 3.22
N LEU A 116 -7.47 0.61 1.90
CA LEU A 116 -7.06 1.72 1.02
C LEU A 116 -7.94 2.96 1.22
N GLU A 117 -9.21 2.79 1.59
CA GLU A 117 -10.10 3.92 1.93
C GLU A 117 -9.67 4.60 3.23
N ILE A 118 -9.23 3.85 4.25
CA ILE A 118 -8.63 4.43 5.48
C ILE A 118 -7.46 5.38 5.15
N ALA A 119 -6.69 5.08 4.10
CA ALA A 119 -5.64 5.98 3.64
C ALA A 119 -6.19 7.31 3.11
N THR A 120 -7.32 7.29 2.40
CA THR A 120 -7.96 8.52 1.90
C THR A 120 -8.53 9.36 3.03
N ASP A 121 -9.10 8.74 4.05
CA ASP A 121 -9.62 9.41 5.25
C ASP A 121 -8.49 10.07 6.05
N SER A 122 -7.29 9.51 5.97
CA SER A 122 -6.06 10.09 6.55
C SER A 122 -5.45 11.21 5.69
N GLY A 123 -6.05 11.57 4.55
CA GLY A 123 -5.64 12.66 3.68
C GLY A 123 -4.69 12.28 2.55
N ALA A 124 -4.39 10.99 2.33
CA ALA A 124 -3.62 10.53 1.18
C ALA A 124 -4.50 10.41 -0.08
N ALA A 125 -3.98 10.79 -1.23
CA ALA A 125 -4.62 10.43 -2.50
C ALA A 125 -4.30 8.96 -2.84
N VAL A 126 -5.29 8.18 -3.29
CA VAL A 126 -5.08 6.81 -3.76
C VAL A 126 -5.37 6.74 -5.25
N LEU A 127 -4.39 6.26 -6.03
CA LEU A 127 -4.54 5.90 -7.43
C LEU A 127 -4.34 4.40 -7.56
N MET A 128 -5.37 3.70 -8.01
CA MET A 128 -5.37 2.24 -8.14
C MET A 128 -5.61 1.84 -9.59
N SER A 129 -4.79 0.92 -10.13
CA SER A 129 -5.10 0.17 -11.33
C SER A 129 -5.88 -1.09 -10.98
N THR A 130 -6.89 -1.44 -11.76
CA THR A 130 -7.62 -2.71 -11.64
C THR A 130 -8.34 -3.03 -12.95
N HIS A 131 -8.46 -4.33 -13.25
CA HIS A 131 -9.33 -4.84 -14.30
C HIS A 131 -10.66 -5.39 -13.74
N ASN A 132 -10.81 -5.44 -12.41
CA ASN A 132 -12.03 -5.94 -11.76
C ASN A 132 -13.00 -4.77 -11.48
N PHE A 133 -13.58 -4.22 -12.55
CA PHE A 133 -14.54 -3.12 -12.45
C PHE A 133 -15.76 -3.44 -11.54
N PRO A 134 -16.38 -4.64 -11.61
CA PRO A 134 -17.51 -4.97 -10.74
C PRO A 134 -17.22 -4.84 -9.25
N LEU A 135 -16.00 -5.13 -8.83
CA LEU A 135 -15.59 -5.04 -7.42
C LEU A 135 -15.50 -3.58 -6.94
N VAL A 136 -15.06 -2.66 -7.80
CA VAL A 136 -14.80 -1.26 -7.42
C VAL A 136 -15.97 -0.32 -7.72
N GLN A 137 -16.84 -0.66 -8.67
CA GLN A 137 -17.98 0.16 -9.08
C GLN A 137 -18.89 0.57 -7.90
N PRO A 138 -19.26 -0.32 -6.93
CA PRO A 138 -20.14 0.04 -5.83
C PRO A 138 -19.55 1.14 -4.91
N ARG A 139 -18.22 1.33 -4.93
CA ARG A 139 -17.53 2.30 -4.07
C ARG A 139 -17.63 3.75 -4.56
N LYS A 140 -18.25 3.98 -5.73
CA LYS A 140 -18.57 5.32 -6.28
C LYS A 140 -17.37 6.29 -6.32
N LYS A 141 -16.19 5.77 -6.62
CA LYS A 141 -14.98 6.59 -6.78
C LYS A 141 -14.87 7.08 -8.22
N ARG A 142 -13.98 8.07 -8.47
CA ARG A 142 -13.67 8.52 -9.83
C ARG A 142 -12.94 7.44 -10.61
N PHE A 143 -13.42 7.13 -11.79
CA PHE A 143 -12.78 6.19 -12.72
C PHE A 143 -12.10 6.91 -13.87
N ILE A 144 -11.02 6.31 -14.33
CA ILE A 144 -10.29 6.72 -15.54
C ILE A 144 -10.12 5.43 -16.35
N GLU A 145 -10.78 5.36 -17.51
CA GLU A 145 -10.68 4.22 -18.40
C GLU A 145 -9.55 4.42 -19.41
N LEU A 146 -8.71 3.38 -19.57
CA LEU A 146 -7.66 3.32 -20.56
C LEU A 146 -7.99 2.24 -21.59
N ASN A 147 -8.09 2.61 -22.87
CA ASN A 147 -8.28 1.68 -23.97
C ASN A 147 -7.16 1.89 -24.99
N GLU A 148 -6.42 0.84 -25.34
CA GLU A 148 -5.29 0.85 -26.28
C GLU A 148 -4.28 1.99 -26.00
N GLY A 149 -4.00 2.25 -24.69
CA GLY A 149 -3.07 3.29 -24.25
C GLY A 149 -3.61 4.72 -24.35
N ARG A 150 -4.90 4.89 -24.66
CA ARG A 150 -5.58 6.18 -24.73
C ARG A 150 -6.59 6.33 -23.59
N LEU A 151 -6.72 7.56 -23.10
CA LEU A 151 -7.77 7.91 -22.14
C LEU A 151 -9.12 7.91 -22.87
N VAL A 152 -10.07 7.11 -22.36
CA VAL A 152 -11.46 7.22 -22.74
C VAL A 152 -12.09 8.28 -21.85
N THR A 153 -12.35 9.45 -22.44
CA THR A 153 -13.12 10.52 -21.77
C THR A 153 -14.59 10.13 -21.77
N GLN A 154 -15.16 9.93 -20.59
CA GLN A 154 -16.61 9.98 -20.40
C GLN A 154 -17.07 11.41 -20.19
#